data_74c49a032c6e49622d8b0001a5348f23
#
_entry.id   74c49a032c6e49622d8b0001a5348f23
#
_cell.length_a   1.000
_cell.length_b   1.000
_cell.length_c   1.000
_cell.angle_alpha   90.00
_cell.angle_beta   90.00
_cell.angle_gamma   90.00
#
_symmetry.space_group_name_H-M   'P 1'
#
loop_
_entity.id
_entity.type
_entity.pdbx_description
1 polymer ?
#
loop_
_entity_poly.entity_id
_entity_poly.type
_entity_poly.pdbx_seq_one_letter_code
_entity_poly.pdbx_strand_id
1 'polypeptide(L)'
;MRSNCIAPAARTRLTEATPGLGDVVAAPTDGFDLWDPANVSPLVAYLATADCPVTGRTFFIQGGTVRLMEPWRMGERLEQDTRWTIDALGDALPDILG
;
A
#
# COMPACT_ATOMS: atom_id res chain seq x y z
N MET A 1 19.50 1.98 -8.68
CA MET A 1 18.96 2.04 -7.29
C MET A 1 17.53 1.53 -7.27
N ARG A 2 17.17 0.77 -6.25
CA ARG A 2 15.80 0.29 -6.06
C ARG A 2 15.23 0.87 -4.78
N SER A 3 13.96 1.27 -4.84
CA SER A 3 13.24 1.79 -3.69
C SER A 3 11.82 1.28 -3.71
N ASN A 4 11.43 0.58 -2.67
CA ASN A 4 10.08 0.05 -2.51
C ASN A 4 9.56 0.40 -1.12
N CYS A 5 8.24 0.40 -0.98
CA CYS A 5 7.58 0.68 0.28
C CYS A 5 6.82 -0.55 0.76
N ILE A 6 6.75 -0.72 2.07
CA ILE A 6 5.98 -1.79 2.69
C ILE A 6 5.00 -1.17 3.67
N ALA A 7 3.74 -1.58 3.57
CA ALA A 7 2.68 -1.20 4.49
C ALA A 7 2.29 -2.45 5.31
N PRO A 8 2.95 -2.70 6.43
CA PRO A 8 2.71 -3.92 7.20
C PRO A 8 1.51 -3.80 8.15
N ALA A 9 0.80 -4.90 8.32
CA ALA A 9 -0.19 -5.05 9.38
C ALA A 9 0.27 -6.18 10.30
N ALA A 10 0.74 -5.83 11.49
CA ALA A 10 1.32 -6.78 12.43
C ALA A 10 1.13 -6.32 13.87
N ARG A 11 1.24 -7.28 14.79
CA ARG A 11 1.19 -7.02 16.22
C ARG A 11 2.55 -6.48 16.68
N THR A 12 2.54 -5.30 17.30
CA THR A 12 3.71 -4.70 17.92
C THR A 12 3.34 -4.27 19.33
N ARG A 13 4.32 -3.87 20.12
CA ARG A 13 4.04 -3.34 21.46
C ARG A 13 3.10 -2.15 21.42
N LEU A 14 3.23 -1.32 20.38
CA LEU A 14 2.39 -0.15 20.20
C LEU A 14 0.94 -0.55 19.90
N THR A 15 0.71 -1.54 19.03
CA THR A 15 -0.64 -2.00 18.71
C THR A 15 -1.29 -2.70 19.90
N GLU A 16 -0.54 -3.48 20.65
CA GLU A 16 -1.03 -4.14 21.86
C GLU A 16 -1.45 -3.13 22.93
N ALA A 17 -0.72 -2.01 23.04
CA ALA A 17 -0.99 -0.96 24.01
C ALA A 17 -2.11 -0.01 23.59
N THR A 18 -2.53 -0.03 22.33
CA THR A 18 -3.58 0.86 21.83
C THR A 18 -4.95 0.34 22.26
N PRO A 19 -5.77 1.18 22.93
CA PRO A 19 -7.10 0.75 23.35
C PRO A 19 -7.96 0.24 22.18
N GLY A 20 -8.54 -0.95 22.35
CA GLY A 20 -9.38 -1.59 21.34
C GLY A 20 -8.63 -2.38 20.28
N LEU A 21 -7.29 -2.28 20.18
CA LEU A 21 -6.51 -3.05 19.22
C LEU A 21 -5.88 -4.31 19.82
N GLY A 22 -5.58 -4.31 21.12
CA GLY A 22 -4.91 -5.45 21.73
C GLY A 22 -5.62 -6.77 21.51
N ASP A 23 -6.94 -6.79 21.66
CA ASP A 23 -7.75 -7.99 21.46
C ASP A 23 -7.82 -8.38 19.98
N VAL A 24 -7.86 -7.41 19.08
CA VAL A 24 -7.94 -7.64 17.63
C VAL A 24 -6.67 -8.33 17.12
N VAL A 25 -5.51 -7.92 17.63
CA VAL A 25 -4.21 -8.42 17.16
C VAL A 25 -3.62 -9.52 18.04
N ALA A 26 -4.36 -9.97 19.07
CA ALA A 26 -3.86 -10.98 20.01
C ALA A 26 -3.45 -12.26 19.29
N ALA A 27 -2.39 -12.91 19.78
CA ALA A 27 -1.93 -14.16 19.22
C ALA A 27 -2.99 -15.25 19.42
N PRO A 28 -3.24 -16.11 18.43
CA PRO A 28 -4.13 -17.24 18.58
C PRO A 28 -3.53 -18.26 19.54
N THR A 29 -4.39 -19.06 20.16
CA THR A 29 -3.94 -20.16 21.01
C THR A 29 -3.45 -21.34 20.18
N ASP A 30 -3.82 -21.40 18.91
CA ASP A 30 -3.54 -22.50 18.01
C ASP A 30 -3.58 -21.99 16.57
N GLY A 31 -2.80 -22.61 15.69
CA GLY A 31 -2.79 -22.30 14.27
C GLY A 31 -1.87 -21.12 13.91
N PHE A 32 -2.04 -20.65 12.70
CA PHE A 32 -1.23 -19.60 12.12
C PHE A 32 -1.52 -18.24 12.77
N ASP A 33 -0.47 -17.56 13.20
CA ASP A 33 -0.59 -16.23 13.79
C ASP A 33 -0.55 -15.16 12.70
N LEU A 34 -1.72 -14.69 12.30
CA LEU A 34 -1.88 -13.69 11.24
C LEU A 34 -1.18 -12.38 11.55
N TRP A 35 -1.02 -12.05 12.83
CA TRP A 35 -0.45 -10.77 13.27
C TRP A 35 1.00 -10.86 13.70
N ASP A 36 1.65 -12.02 13.54
CA ASP A 36 3.05 -12.19 13.91
C ASP A 36 3.92 -11.25 13.07
N PRO A 37 4.72 -10.36 13.70
CA PRO A 37 5.62 -9.47 12.96
C PRO A 37 6.62 -10.21 12.07
N ALA A 38 6.98 -11.44 12.41
CA ALA A 38 7.89 -12.26 11.62
C ALA A 38 7.36 -12.54 10.21
N ASN A 39 6.05 -12.43 9.99
CA ASN A 39 5.43 -12.64 8.68
C ASN A 39 5.87 -11.58 7.65
N VAL A 40 6.33 -10.43 8.11
CA VAL A 40 6.78 -9.33 7.23
C VAL A 40 8.20 -9.59 6.70
N SER A 41 9.02 -10.31 7.45
CA SER A 41 10.44 -10.47 7.16
C SER A 41 10.76 -11.08 5.79
N PRO A 42 10.03 -12.11 5.30
CA PRO A 42 10.35 -12.68 3.99
C PRO A 42 10.19 -11.68 2.84
N LEU A 43 9.19 -10.79 2.90
CA LEU A 43 9.02 -9.77 1.87
C LEU A 43 10.16 -8.76 1.90
N VAL A 44 10.54 -8.29 3.08
CA VAL A 44 11.67 -7.36 3.25
C VAL A 44 12.95 -8.00 2.71
N ALA A 45 13.21 -9.23 3.09
CA ALA A 45 14.40 -9.94 2.66
C ALA A 45 14.44 -10.14 1.14
N TYR A 46 13.32 -10.51 0.54
CA TYR A 46 13.23 -10.67 -0.91
C TYR A 46 13.50 -9.36 -1.65
N LEU A 47 12.86 -8.26 -1.22
CA LEU A 47 13.03 -6.96 -1.86
C LEU A 47 14.45 -6.42 -1.72
N ALA A 48 15.21 -6.89 -0.73
CA ALA A 48 16.58 -6.50 -0.50
C ALA A 48 17.60 -7.36 -1.27
N THR A 49 17.19 -8.46 -1.90
CA THR A 49 18.11 -9.30 -2.65
C THR A 49 18.65 -8.59 -3.88
N ALA A 50 19.88 -8.92 -4.27
CA ALA A 50 20.55 -8.30 -5.42
C ALA A 50 19.81 -8.58 -6.74
N ASP A 51 19.17 -9.73 -6.85
CA ASP A 51 18.50 -10.17 -8.06
C ASP A 51 17.05 -9.71 -8.17
N CYS A 52 16.51 -9.05 -7.14
CA CYS A 52 15.13 -8.60 -7.16
C CYS A 52 14.93 -7.53 -8.23
N PRO A 53 14.02 -7.77 -9.20
CA PRO A 53 13.79 -6.80 -10.28
C PRO A 53 12.82 -5.68 -9.91
N VAL A 54 12.23 -5.74 -8.71
CA VAL A 54 11.15 -4.84 -8.31
C VAL A 54 11.70 -3.52 -7.81
N THR A 55 11.14 -2.42 -8.31
CA THR A 55 11.41 -1.08 -7.79
C THR A 55 10.20 -0.18 -8.00
N GLY A 56 10.03 0.81 -7.14
CA GLY A 56 8.96 1.80 -7.25
C GLY A 56 7.59 1.27 -6.88
N ARG A 57 7.52 0.19 -6.11
CA ARG A 57 6.27 -0.44 -5.75
C ARG A 57 5.97 -0.30 -4.26
N THR A 58 4.71 -0.41 -3.93
CA THR A 58 4.24 -0.43 -2.54
C THR A 58 3.45 -1.70 -2.31
N PHE A 59 3.78 -2.41 -1.24
CA PHE A 59 3.14 -3.68 -0.91
C PHE A 59 2.49 -3.60 0.46
N PHE A 60 1.25 -4.07 0.53
CA PHE A 60 0.59 -4.36 1.79
C PHE A 60 0.90 -5.81 2.17
N ILE A 61 1.22 -6.06 3.43
CA ILE A 61 1.47 -7.43 3.92
C ILE A 61 0.81 -7.62 5.28
N GLN A 62 0.09 -8.74 5.39
CA GLN A 62 -0.53 -9.18 6.63
C GLN A 62 -0.55 -10.70 6.64
N GLY A 63 0.14 -11.33 7.59
CA GLY A 63 0.23 -12.79 7.65
C GLY A 63 0.75 -13.35 6.34
N GLY A 64 0.00 -14.23 5.71
CA GLY A 64 0.36 -14.83 4.42
C GLY A 64 -0.13 -14.06 3.21
N THR A 65 -0.72 -12.88 3.39
CA THR A 65 -1.28 -12.08 2.30
C THR A 65 -0.34 -10.94 1.93
N VAL A 66 0.03 -10.88 0.65
CA VAL A 66 0.78 -9.77 0.07
C VAL A 66 -0.05 -9.18 -1.06
N ARG A 67 -0.28 -7.88 -1.03
CA ARG A 67 -1.04 -7.19 -2.08
C ARG A 67 -0.23 -6.04 -2.64
N LEU A 68 -0.20 -5.94 -3.97
CA LEU A 68 0.35 -4.77 -4.64
C LEU A 68 -0.62 -3.60 -4.47
N MET A 69 -0.13 -2.49 -3.96
CA MET A 69 -0.89 -1.25 -3.92
C MET A 69 -0.58 -0.45 -5.17
N GLU A 70 -1.60 0.00 -5.86
CA GLU A 70 -1.46 0.80 -7.08
C GLU A 70 -1.86 2.25 -6.78
N PRO A 71 -0.95 3.06 -6.23
CA PRO A 71 -1.31 4.38 -5.71
C PRO A 71 -1.63 5.39 -6.81
N TRP A 72 -0.94 5.31 -7.94
CA TRP A 72 -1.09 6.28 -9.02
C TRP A 72 -1.14 5.59 -10.36
N ARG A 73 -2.10 5.98 -11.17
CA ARG A 73 -2.15 5.60 -12.60
C ARG A 73 -2.87 6.70 -13.36
N MET A 74 -2.57 6.81 -14.64
CA MET A 74 -3.25 7.76 -15.53
C MET A 74 -4.69 7.28 -15.73
N GLY A 75 -5.64 8.13 -15.40
CA GLY A 75 -7.06 7.88 -15.61
C GLY A 75 -7.56 8.55 -16.88
N GLU A 76 -8.82 8.96 -16.86
CA GLU A 76 -9.40 9.69 -17.97
C GLU A 76 -8.68 11.01 -18.17
N ARG A 77 -8.72 11.51 -19.40
CA ARG A 77 -8.05 12.75 -19.75
C ARG A 77 -8.99 13.72 -20.43
N LEU A 78 -8.68 15.00 -20.29
CA LEU A 78 -9.25 16.07 -21.09
C LEU A 78 -8.20 16.50 -22.09
N GLU A 79 -8.61 16.77 -23.32
CA GLU A 79 -7.69 17.10 -24.38
C GLU A 79 -8.31 18.09 -25.36
N GLN A 80 -7.55 19.06 -25.79
CA GLN A 80 -7.94 20.00 -26.86
C GLN A 80 -6.70 20.48 -27.58
N ASP A 81 -6.88 21.10 -28.73
CA ASP A 81 -5.77 21.54 -29.59
C ASP A 81 -5.18 22.87 -29.18
N THR A 82 -5.80 23.57 -28.25
CA THR A 82 -5.38 24.90 -27.82
C THR A 82 -5.11 24.91 -26.33
N ARG A 83 -4.49 26.01 -25.86
CA ARG A 83 -4.27 26.19 -24.42
C ARG A 83 -5.63 26.28 -23.69
N TRP A 84 -5.73 25.61 -22.57
CA TRP A 84 -6.90 25.71 -21.71
C TRP A 84 -7.01 27.10 -21.09
N THR A 85 -8.25 27.59 -20.98
CA THR A 85 -8.58 28.75 -20.16
C THR A 85 -9.07 28.30 -18.80
N ILE A 86 -9.04 29.20 -17.82
CA ILE A 86 -9.52 28.88 -16.47
C ILE A 86 -11.01 28.50 -16.52
N ASP A 87 -11.81 29.26 -17.26
CA ASP A 87 -13.24 29.00 -17.35
C ASP A 87 -13.53 27.65 -18.03
N ALA A 88 -12.82 27.35 -19.12
CA ALA A 88 -12.99 26.08 -19.82
C ALA A 88 -12.60 24.88 -18.96
N LEU A 89 -11.52 25.00 -18.19
CA LEU A 89 -11.14 23.95 -17.25
C LEU A 89 -12.19 23.77 -16.15
N GLY A 90 -12.74 24.86 -15.63
CA GLY A 90 -13.78 24.79 -14.61
C GLY A 90 -15.03 24.08 -15.09
N ASP A 91 -15.37 24.24 -16.37
CA ASP A 91 -16.50 23.55 -16.98
C ASP A 91 -16.22 22.08 -17.29
N ALA A 92 -14.99 21.74 -17.65
CA ALA A 92 -14.64 20.40 -18.15
C ALA A 92 -14.15 19.44 -17.06
N LEU A 93 -13.43 19.93 -16.03
CA LEU A 93 -12.84 19.07 -14.99
C LEU A 93 -13.84 18.15 -14.29
N PRO A 94 -15.07 18.58 -13.98
CA PRO A 94 -16.04 17.68 -13.35
C PRO A 94 -16.29 16.39 -14.13
N ASP A 95 -16.13 16.42 -15.45
CA ASP A 95 -16.36 15.23 -16.30
C ASP A 95 -15.41 14.09 -16.01
N ILE A 96 -14.19 14.38 -15.52
CA ILE A 96 -13.20 13.34 -15.21
C ILE A 96 -13.06 13.06 -13.70
N LEU A 97 -13.73 13.83 -12.86
CA LEU A 97 -13.64 13.65 -11.41
C LEU A 97 -14.61 12.59 -10.88
N GLY A 98 -15.51 12.16 -11.68
CA GLY A 98 -16.44 11.05 -11.46
C GLY A 98 -16.97 10.87 -10.09
#